data_97ea7ba4c29d8220541a58a8fff99d1b
#
_entry.id   97ea7ba4c29d8220541a58a8fff99d1b
#
_cell.length_a   1.000
_cell.length_b   1.000
_cell.length_c   1.000
_cell.angle_alpha   90.00
_cell.angle_beta   90.00
_cell.angle_gamma   90.00
#
_symmetry.space_group_name_H-M   'P 1'
#
loop_
_entity.id
_entity.type
_entity.pdbx_description
1 polymer ?
#
loop_
_entity_poly.entity_id
_entity_poly.type
_entity_poly.pdbx_seq_one_letter_code
_entity_poly.pdbx_strand_id
1 'polypeptide(L)'
;MRSSAASDVYKRQDLRHERFKSPLALVHQRYSTNTFPTWSLAHPFRYLAHNGEINTLRGNLNHLSVREPHLSSALLGDDLQKLLPLIPPGQSDSACLDNMVELLAAAGRDLRHAMLMLMPQAWGVNYHLGPDVRGFFEYHSALMEPWDGPTAVVFSDGVNAGAMLDRNGLRPARYTLTTDDIFILASETGVADIPAEKVARKGRLRPGEMIYCDLVNHRLVSDAETKNEMARRMPYRRWVEQNKISVRSLFDSVSASAEMPDLAVHQRQFGFTQEDVELILRPMMMKGAEPLGSMGNDAPLAVLSGKAPLLFNYFKQLFAQVTNPPIDPIREELVMSLTTYIGNHPNILEETPEHARLIKMARPVITDEELNRLCNIREAGFPSARLSLQFPEGGDGKALRETLDSLAESAVGLVRSGVRILVLTDRNIGRGYLPVPSLLACSVVHRALAAAGLRSDVGLILETGEARETMHFALLLGFGCLLYTSPSPRD
;
A
#
# COMPACT_ATOMS: atom_id res chain seq x y z
N MET A 1 11.68 33.51 14.48
CA MET A 1 11.16 34.28 13.35
C MET A 1 10.55 35.55 13.85
N ARG A 2 11.04 36.70 13.42
CA ARG A 2 10.37 37.96 13.72
C ARG A 2 9.07 38.00 12.94
N SER A 3 7.93 38.00 13.63
CA SER A 3 6.64 38.33 13.03
C SER A 3 6.81 39.67 12.33
N SER A 4 6.55 39.73 11.02
CA SER A 4 6.54 41.01 10.35
C SER A 4 5.39 41.84 10.91
N ALA A 5 5.57 43.17 11.06
CA ALA A 5 4.52 44.06 11.51
C ALA A 5 3.22 43.92 10.73
N ALA A 6 3.29 43.50 9.45
CA ALA A 6 2.16 43.16 8.60
C ALA A 6 1.33 42.01 9.16
N SER A 7 1.94 40.90 9.65
CA SER A 7 1.17 39.78 10.19
C SER A 7 0.41 40.12 11.46
N ASP A 8 0.92 41.05 12.27
CA ASP A 8 0.20 41.53 13.46
C ASP A 8 -0.97 42.46 13.12
N VAL A 9 -0.86 43.23 12.02
CA VAL A 9 -1.95 44.07 11.52
C VAL A 9 -3.10 43.20 11.01
N TYR A 10 -2.82 42.19 10.17
CA TYR A 10 -3.85 41.27 9.67
C TYR A 10 -4.54 40.48 10.79
N LYS A 11 -3.81 39.98 11.77
CA LYS A 11 -4.39 39.33 12.95
C LYS A 11 -5.34 40.22 13.72
N ARG A 12 -5.03 41.53 13.82
CA ARG A 12 -5.89 42.46 14.53
C ARG A 12 -7.09 42.93 13.74
N GLN A 13 -6.97 43.06 12.42
CA GLN A 13 -8.05 43.57 11.58
C GLN A 13 -9.04 42.44 11.18
N ASP A 14 -8.54 41.32 10.71
CA ASP A 14 -9.40 40.25 10.13
C ASP A 14 -9.89 39.28 11.20
N LEU A 15 -8.99 38.70 12.00
CA LEU A 15 -9.36 37.68 12.98
C LEU A 15 -10.13 38.21 14.17
N ARG A 16 -10.06 39.55 14.47
CA ARG A 16 -10.83 40.21 15.53
C ARG A 16 -12.07 40.91 15.02
N HIS A 17 -12.35 40.84 13.73
CA HIS A 17 -13.52 41.46 13.15
C HIS A 17 -14.79 40.79 13.70
N GLU A 18 -15.80 41.54 14.09
CA GLU A 18 -17.06 41.01 14.68
C GLU A 18 -17.78 40.00 13.81
N ARG A 19 -17.64 40.09 12.47
CA ARG A 19 -18.20 39.17 11.52
C ARG A 19 -17.36 37.91 11.29
N PHE A 20 -16.14 37.87 11.81
CA PHE A 20 -15.30 36.65 11.70
C PHE A 20 -15.70 35.69 12.81
N LYS A 21 -16.70 34.89 12.51
CA LYS A 21 -17.25 33.86 13.41
C LYS A 21 -17.25 32.52 12.66
N SER A 22 -16.75 31.49 13.30
CA SER A 22 -16.80 30.12 12.78
C SER A 22 -17.10 29.14 13.93
N PRO A 23 -17.99 28.16 13.73
CA PRO A 23 -18.22 27.08 14.69
C PRO A 23 -17.09 26.07 14.73
N LEU A 24 -16.15 26.14 13.77
CA LEU A 24 -15.11 25.18 13.55
C LEU A 24 -13.80 25.89 13.19
N ALA A 25 -12.68 25.39 13.72
CA ALA A 25 -11.35 25.80 13.32
C ALA A 25 -10.40 24.59 13.28
N LEU A 26 -9.79 24.34 12.13
CA LEU A 26 -8.63 23.46 11.97
C LEU A 26 -7.37 24.32 11.93
N VAL A 27 -6.40 24.00 12.78
CA VAL A 27 -5.17 24.80 12.91
C VAL A 27 -3.96 23.89 12.86
N HIS A 28 -2.97 24.27 12.07
CA HIS A 28 -1.66 23.63 12.03
C HIS A 28 -0.55 24.67 11.96
N GLN A 29 0.55 24.43 12.67
CA GLN A 29 1.60 25.44 12.85
C GLN A 29 2.76 25.33 11.86
N ARG A 30 2.98 24.14 11.25
CA ARG A 30 4.18 23.85 10.47
C ARG A 30 3.84 23.39 9.05
N TYR A 31 4.82 23.54 8.16
CA TYR A 31 4.87 22.88 6.87
C TYR A 31 5.34 21.42 7.02
N SER A 32 5.15 20.61 5.99
CA SER A 32 5.78 19.28 5.90
C SER A 32 7.30 19.39 5.97
N THR A 33 7.95 18.42 6.62
CA THR A 33 9.40 18.39 6.79
C THR A 33 10.15 17.93 5.54
N ASN A 34 9.49 17.20 4.64
CA ASN A 34 10.11 16.52 3.50
C ASN A 34 9.98 17.28 2.17
N THR A 35 9.45 18.49 2.19
CA THR A 35 9.29 19.34 1.01
C THR A 35 9.78 20.74 1.26
N PHE A 36 10.12 21.47 0.19
CA PHE A 36 10.44 22.88 0.30
C PHE A 36 9.15 23.64 0.72
N PRO A 37 9.19 24.49 1.77
CA PRO A 37 8.00 25.14 2.28
C PRO A 37 7.47 26.19 1.29
N THR A 38 6.25 26.00 0.85
CA THR A 38 5.49 26.93 0.01
C THR A 38 4.10 27.14 0.58
N TRP A 39 3.44 28.24 0.25
CA TRP A 39 2.09 28.51 0.74
C TRP A 39 1.07 27.45 0.28
N SER A 40 1.25 26.88 -0.90
CA SER A 40 0.40 25.80 -1.42
C SER A 40 0.52 24.50 -0.63
N LEU A 41 1.61 24.32 0.13
CA LEU A 41 1.87 23.16 1.00
C LEU A 41 1.70 23.49 2.48
N ALA A 42 1.12 24.66 2.81
CA ALA A 42 0.78 25.01 4.17
C ALA A 42 -0.49 24.29 4.63
N HIS A 43 -0.45 23.72 5.83
CA HIS A 43 -1.65 23.18 6.47
C HIS A 43 -2.52 24.29 7.09
N PRO A 44 -3.82 24.06 7.29
CA PRO A 44 -4.61 22.95 6.78
C PRO A 44 -4.81 23.04 5.27
N PHE A 45 -4.94 21.87 4.63
CA PHE A 45 -5.33 21.76 3.23
C PHE A 45 -6.84 21.96 3.07
N ARG A 46 -7.44 21.42 2.00
CA ARG A 46 -8.88 21.56 1.73
C ARG A 46 -9.74 20.78 2.70
N TYR A 47 -9.31 19.56 3.04
CA TYR A 47 -10.05 18.65 3.91
C TYR A 47 -9.33 18.33 5.20
N LEU A 48 -7.99 18.35 5.23
CA LEU A 48 -7.25 17.84 6.37
C LEU A 48 -6.06 18.70 6.82
N ALA A 49 -5.65 18.46 8.06
CA ALA A 49 -4.33 18.80 8.57
C ALA A 49 -3.73 17.55 9.22
N HIS A 50 -2.44 17.34 8.99
CA HIS A 50 -1.72 16.13 9.32
C HIS A 50 -0.48 16.41 10.13
N ASN A 51 -0.27 15.65 11.19
CA ASN A 51 0.97 15.61 11.96
C ASN A 51 1.55 14.21 11.92
N GLY A 52 2.64 14.02 11.20
CA GLY A 52 3.31 12.73 11.04
C GLY A 52 3.97 12.59 9.68
N GLU A 53 4.04 11.36 9.22
CA GLU A 53 4.67 10.94 7.96
C GLU A 53 3.87 9.78 7.36
N ILE A 54 3.56 9.85 6.07
CA ILE A 54 3.00 8.73 5.32
C ILE A 54 4.16 8.01 4.62
N ASN A 55 4.62 6.92 5.23
CA ASN A 55 5.81 6.21 4.78
C ASN A 55 5.58 5.44 3.47
N THR A 56 4.34 5.07 3.17
CA THR A 56 3.95 4.30 1.99
C THR A 56 3.71 5.16 0.75
N LEU A 57 3.91 6.47 0.82
CA LEU A 57 3.54 7.45 -0.20
C LEU A 57 3.95 7.03 -1.62
N ARG A 58 5.19 6.60 -1.83
CA ARG A 58 5.68 6.22 -3.17
C ARG A 58 4.87 5.05 -3.75
N GLY A 59 4.57 4.05 -2.92
CA GLY A 59 3.72 2.92 -3.30
C GLY A 59 2.29 3.38 -3.62
N ASN A 60 1.71 4.24 -2.79
CA ASN A 60 0.37 4.78 -2.99
C ASN A 60 0.26 5.55 -4.31
N LEU A 61 1.26 6.41 -4.63
CA LEU A 61 1.30 7.14 -5.89
C LEU A 61 1.43 6.20 -7.11
N ASN A 62 2.27 5.18 -7.02
CA ASN A 62 2.42 4.19 -8.09
C ASN A 62 1.11 3.41 -8.32
N HIS A 63 0.44 3.00 -7.27
CA HIS A 63 -0.86 2.33 -7.38
C HIS A 63 -1.95 3.26 -7.93
N LEU A 64 -1.94 4.52 -7.52
CA LEU A 64 -2.89 5.50 -8.03
C LEU A 64 -2.73 5.72 -9.54
N SER A 65 -1.50 5.91 -10.01
CA SER A 65 -1.24 6.12 -11.44
C SER A 65 -1.68 4.94 -12.32
N VAL A 66 -1.63 3.72 -11.77
CA VAL A 66 -2.12 2.51 -12.43
C VAL A 66 -3.65 2.45 -12.46
N ARG A 67 -4.33 3.04 -11.46
CA ARG A 67 -5.80 3.06 -11.35
C ARG A 67 -6.44 4.21 -12.11
N GLU A 68 -5.72 5.31 -12.35
CA GLU A 68 -6.27 6.48 -13.06
C GLU A 68 -7.02 6.13 -14.35
N PRO A 69 -6.54 5.21 -15.22
CA PRO A 69 -7.27 4.83 -16.44
C PRO A 69 -8.63 4.15 -16.19
N HIS A 70 -8.85 3.59 -15.01
CA HIS A 70 -10.08 2.87 -14.65
C HIS A 70 -11.07 3.74 -13.85
N LEU A 71 -10.71 4.98 -13.52
CA LEU A 71 -11.57 5.84 -12.74
C LEU A 71 -12.77 6.29 -13.56
N SER A 72 -13.95 6.14 -12.98
CA SER A 72 -15.21 6.71 -13.48
C SER A 72 -16.09 7.10 -12.30
N SER A 73 -16.88 8.14 -12.48
CA SER A 73 -17.82 8.62 -11.46
C SER A 73 -19.05 9.20 -12.11
N ALA A 74 -20.22 8.72 -11.71
CA ALA A 74 -21.49 9.26 -12.18
C ALA A 74 -21.71 10.72 -11.74
N LEU A 75 -21.13 11.13 -10.62
CA LEU A 75 -21.24 12.50 -10.10
C LEU A 75 -20.29 13.47 -10.81
N LEU A 76 -19.08 13.04 -11.11
CA LEU A 76 -18.07 13.89 -11.76
C LEU A 76 -18.19 13.86 -13.28
N GLY A 77 -18.71 12.79 -13.88
CA GLY A 77 -18.83 12.65 -15.31
C GLY A 77 -17.52 12.92 -16.04
N ASP A 78 -17.58 13.69 -17.12
CA ASP A 78 -16.41 14.09 -17.94
C ASP A 78 -15.45 15.03 -17.21
N ASP A 79 -15.87 15.69 -16.14
CA ASP A 79 -15.02 16.58 -15.35
C ASP A 79 -13.90 15.82 -14.62
N LEU A 80 -14.07 14.51 -14.43
CA LEU A 80 -13.02 13.65 -13.85
C LEU A 80 -11.70 13.73 -14.66
N GLN A 81 -11.78 13.83 -15.97
CA GLN A 81 -10.60 13.96 -16.84
C GLN A 81 -9.81 15.25 -16.61
N LYS A 82 -10.46 16.31 -16.12
CA LYS A 82 -9.79 17.58 -15.78
C LYS A 82 -8.95 17.50 -14.50
N LEU A 83 -9.18 16.47 -13.68
CA LEU A 83 -8.47 16.24 -12.43
C LEU A 83 -7.17 15.44 -12.62
N LEU A 84 -6.93 14.89 -13.82
CA LEU A 84 -5.75 14.05 -14.07
C LEU A 84 -4.52 14.89 -14.49
N PRO A 85 -3.32 14.57 -13.98
CA PRO A 85 -3.06 13.58 -12.93
C PRO A 85 -3.62 14.05 -11.59
N LEU A 86 -4.21 13.15 -10.83
CA LEU A 86 -4.85 13.46 -9.55
C LEU A 86 -3.90 14.10 -8.53
N ILE A 87 -2.67 13.66 -8.55
CA ILE A 87 -1.63 14.19 -7.67
C ILE A 87 -0.53 14.83 -8.52
N PRO A 88 -0.42 16.17 -8.54
CA PRO A 88 0.64 16.86 -9.22
C PRO A 88 2.02 16.54 -8.64
N PRO A 89 3.10 16.56 -9.44
CA PRO A 89 4.46 16.37 -8.95
C PRO A 89 4.85 17.40 -7.88
N GLY A 90 5.69 17.00 -6.92
CA GLY A 90 6.25 17.88 -5.91
C GLY A 90 5.34 18.17 -4.71
N GLN A 91 4.24 17.45 -4.58
CA GLN A 91 3.36 17.51 -3.41
C GLN A 91 4.02 16.86 -2.18
N SER A 92 3.62 17.32 -0.97
CA SER A 92 3.95 16.63 0.27
C SER A 92 3.08 15.37 0.42
N ASP A 93 3.49 14.46 1.31
CA ASP A 93 2.71 13.28 1.68
C ASP A 93 1.28 13.63 2.12
N SER A 94 1.18 14.65 2.97
CA SER A 94 -0.11 15.15 3.48
C SER A 94 -0.98 15.78 2.38
N ALA A 95 -0.38 16.52 1.45
CA ALA A 95 -1.12 17.11 0.32
C ALA A 95 -1.61 16.01 -0.64
N CYS A 96 -0.82 14.96 -0.83
CA CYS A 96 -1.24 13.80 -1.61
C CYS A 96 -2.44 13.08 -0.96
N LEU A 97 -2.41 12.90 0.36
CA LEU A 97 -3.54 12.32 1.10
C LEU A 97 -4.78 13.21 0.98
N ASP A 98 -4.63 14.53 1.10
CA ASP A 98 -5.72 15.49 0.94
C ASP A 98 -6.38 15.39 -0.44
N ASN A 99 -5.60 15.27 -1.51
CA ASN A 99 -6.11 15.08 -2.86
C ASN A 99 -6.92 13.78 -3.01
N MET A 100 -6.48 12.69 -2.36
CA MET A 100 -7.23 11.43 -2.35
C MET A 100 -8.54 11.55 -1.57
N VAL A 101 -8.51 12.21 -0.41
CA VAL A 101 -9.73 12.48 0.37
C VAL A 101 -10.70 13.34 -0.43
N GLU A 102 -10.21 14.39 -1.07
CA GLU A 102 -11.00 15.26 -1.93
C GLU A 102 -11.67 14.50 -3.09
N LEU A 103 -10.92 13.64 -3.80
CA LEU A 103 -11.45 12.81 -4.88
C LEU A 103 -12.58 11.89 -4.39
N LEU A 104 -12.36 11.18 -3.29
CA LEU A 104 -13.34 10.25 -2.73
C LEU A 104 -14.60 10.99 -2.26
N ALA A 105 -14.42 12.14 -1.62
CA ALA A 105 -15.55 12.99 -1.16
C ALA A 105 -16.32 13.59 -2.35
N ALA A 106 -15.63 14.11 -3.37
CA ALA A 106 -16.24 14.64 -4.58
C ALA A 106 -16.99 13.57 -5.39
N ALA A 107 -16.54 12.33 -5.34
CA ALA A 107 -17.24 11.16 -5.89
C ALA A 107 -18.44 10.68 -5.03
N GLY A 108 -18.75 11.40 -3.93
CA GLY A 108 -19.92 11.13 -3.09
C GLY A 108 -19.68 10.23 -1.89
N ARG A 109 -18.44 9.90 -1.56
CA ARG A 109 -18.12 9.10 -0.38
C ARG A 109 -18.19 9.96 0.88
N ASP A 110 -18.80 9.43 1.95
CA ASP A 110 -18.77 10.06 3.27
C ASP A 110 -17.32 10.25 3.73
N LEU A 111 -17.00 11.39 4.31
CA LEU A 111 -15.63 11.73 4.69
C LEU A 111 -15.06 10.75 5.73
N ARG A 112 -15.88 10.29 6.69
CA ARG A 112 -15.50 9.25 7.66
C ARG A 112 -15.16 7.94 6.96
N HIS A 113 -15.94 7.59 5.95
CA HIS A 113 -15.72 6.39 5.14
C HIS A 113 -14.40 6.50 4.35
N ALA A 114 -14.18 7.61 3.66
CA ALA A 114 -12.94 7.87 2.93
C ALA A 114 -11.71 7.74 3.84
N MET A 115 -11.78 8.33 5.03
CA MET A 115 -10.69 8.24 6.01
C MET A 115 -10.46 6.81 6.54
N LEU A 116 -11.52 6.06 6.84
CA LEU A 116 -11.41 4.65 7.27
C LEU A 116 -10.89 3.73 6.16
N MET A 117 -11.16 4.05 4.90
CA MET A 117 -10.64 3.34 3.74
C MET A 117 -9.15 3.61 3.53
N LEU A 118 -8.73 4.88 3.60
CA LEU A 118 -7.35 5.31 3.36
C LEU A 118 -6.42 4.94 4.53
N MET A 119 -6.92 5.06 5.76
CA MET A 119 -6.17 4.81 6.99
C MET A 119 -6.87 3.76 7.86
N PRO A 120 -6.95 2.50 7.42
CA PRO A 120 -7.64 1.46 8.17
C PRO A 120 -6.94 1.17 9.49
N GLN A 121 -7.73 0.86 10.53
CA GLN A 121 -7.17 0.24 11.73
C GLN A 121 -6.65 -1.18 11.43
N ALA A 122 -5.89 -1.75 12.35
CA ALA A 122 -5.60 -3.18 12.31
C ALA A 122 -6.89 -4.00 12.52
N TRP A 123 -7.14 -4.99 11.64
CA TRP A 123 -8.39 -5.73 11.60
C TRP A 123 -8.22 -7.25 11.47
N GLY A 124 -7.00 -7.75 11.56
CA GLY A 124 -6.67 -9.17 11.49
C GLY A 124 -7.41 -10.04 12.53
N VAL A 125 -7.15 -11.35 12.48
CA VAL A 125 -7.83 -12.34 13.34
C VAL A 125 -7.62 -12.10 14.84
N ASN A 126 -6.54 -11.46 15.21
CA ASN A 126 -6.19 -11.16 16.61
C ASN A 126 -6.94 -9.93 17.18
N TYR A 127 -7.77 -9.26 16.37
CA TYR A 127 -8.58 -8.12 16.79
C TYR A 127 -10.03 -8.51 17.06
N HIS A 128 -10.54 -8.11 18.20
CA HIS A 128 -11.97 -8.30 18.56
C HIS A 128 -12.84 -7.23 17.91
N LEU A 129 -13.13 -7.42 16.61
CA LEU A 129 -14.02 -6.57 15.85
C LEU A 129 -15.34 -7.27 15.56
N GLY A 130 -16.43 -6.52 15.58
CA GLY A 130 -17.71 -7.01 15.09
C GLY A 130 -17.59 -7.51 13.65
N PRO A 131 -18.37 -8.53 13.26
CA PRO A 131 -18.24 -9.15 11.93
C PRO A 131 -18.49 -8.19 10.77
N ASP A 132 -19.40 -7.23 10.93
CA ASP A 132 -19.69 -6.23 9.89
C ASP A 132 -18.52 -5.26 9.70
N VAL A 133 -17.92 -4.79 10.81
CA VAL A 133 -16.74 -3.91 10.79
C VAL A 133 -15.54 -4.63 10.17
N ARG A 134 -15.34 -5.91 10.50
CA ARG A 134 -14.31 -6.72 9.86
C ARG A 134 -14.55 -6.87 8.36
N GLY A 135 -15.78 -7.15 7.96
CA GLY A 135 -16.18 -7.25 6.55
C GLY A 135 -15.95 -5.94 5.78
N PHE A 136 -16.21 -4.80 6.42
CA PHE A 136 -15.91 -3.48 5.87
C PHE A 136 -14.42 -3.31 5.57
N PHE A 137 -13.55 -3.55 6.56
CA PHE A 137 -12.10 -3.40 6.35
C PHE A 137 -11.55 -4.43 5.36
N GLU A 138 -12.03 -5.65 5.37
CA GLU A 138 -11.61 -6.69 4.41
C GLU A 138 -12.01 -6.31 2.97
N TYR A 139 -13.21 -5.79 2.77
CA TYR A 139 -13.66 -5.30 1.47
C TYR A 139 -12.78 -4.15 0.95
N HIS A 140 -12.54 -3.14 1.79
CA HIS A 140 -11.75 -1.97 1.39
C HIS A 140 -10.25 -2.28 1.23
N SER A 141 -9.71 -3.24 1.97
CA SER A 141 -8.33 -3.69 1.77
C SER A 141 -8.12 -4.44 0.44
N ALA A 142 -9.18 -5.02 -0.11
CA ALA A 142 -9.16 -5.60 -1.44
C ALA A 142 -9.28 -4.54 -2.55
N LEU A 143 -9.89 -3.41 -2.24
CA LEU A 143 -10.10 -2.29 -3.15
C LEU A 143 -8.87 -1.37 -3.26
N MET A 144 -8.21 -1.10 -2.13
CA MET A 144 -7.14 -0.12 -2.04
C MET A 144 -6.13 -0.49 -0.93
N GLU A 145 -4.86 -0.22 -1.19
CA GLU A 145 -3.80 -0.28 -0.19
C GLU A 145 -3.95 0.85 0.84
N PRO A 146 -3.51 0.63 2.10
CA PRO A 146 -3.53 1.69 3.11
C PRO A 146 -2.50 2.79 2.82
N TRP A 147 -2.85 4.01 3.20
CA TRP A 147 -1.92 5.13 3.35
C TRP A 147 -1.39 5.09 4.77
N ASP A 148 -0.19 4.61 4.97
CA ASP A 148 0.32 4.19 6.27
C ASP A 148 1.58 4.93 6.69
N GLY A 149 1.69 5.14 7.99
CA GLY A 149 2.78 5.83 8.67
C GLY A 149 2.33 6.37 10.02
N PRO A 150 3.25 6.92 10.85
CA PRO A 150 2.92 7.51 12.14
C PRO A 150 2.13 8.81 11.95
N THR A 151 0.80 8.73 12.02
CA THR A 151 -0.09 9.78 11.53
C THR A 151 -1.17 10.15 12.54
N ALA A 152 -1.30 11.44 12.83
CA ALA A 152 -2.46 12.04 13.46
C ALA A 152 -3.09 13.04 12.48
N VAL A 153 -4.34 12.78 12.08
CA VAL A 153 -5.08 13.61 11.12
C VAL A 153 -6.28 14.24 11.79
N VAL A 154 -6.49 15.52 11.50
CA VAL A 154 -7.78 16.19 11.70
C VAL A 154 -8.35 16.57 10.34
N PHE A 155 -9.65 16.41 10.14
CA PHE A 155 -10.30 16.60 8.85
C PHE A 155 -11.67 17.24 8.97
N SER A 156 -12.11 17.91 7.91
CA SER A 156 -13.42 18.57 7.86
C SER A 156 -13.92 18.70 6.42
N ASP A 157 -15.23 18.63 6.25
CA ASP A 157 -15.95 18.97 5.02
C ASP A 157 -16.47 20.43 5.02
N GLY A 158 -16.05 21.24 5.99
CA GLY A 158 -16.54 22.60 6.19
C GLY A 158 -17.81 22.70 7.04
N VAL A 159 -18.47 21.58 7.29
CA VAL A 159 -19.71 21.48 8.10
C VAL A 159 -19.44 20.70 9.39
N ASN A 160 -18.75 19.59 9.27
CA ASN A 160 -18.41 18.66 10.36
C ASN A 160 -16.89 18.52 10.47
N ALA A 161 -16.42 17.99 11.58
CA ALA A 161 -15.00 17.74 11.80
C ALA A 161 -14.75 16.38 12.42
N GLY A 162 -13.61 15.80 12.09
CA GLY A 162 -13.17 14.55 12.69
C GLY A 162 -11.68 14.54 12.95
N ALA A 163 -11.25 13.55 13.72
CA ALA A 163 -9.84 13.26 13.93
C ALA A 163 -9.62 11.77 14.05
N MET A 164 -8.48 11.28 13.58
CA MET A 164 -8.10 9.89 13.74
C MET A 164 -6.59 9.70 13.87
N LEU A 165 -6.22 8.57 14.44
CA LEU A 165 -4.85 8.08 14.46
C LEU A 165 -4.68 6.89 13.51
N ASP A 166 -3.48 6.73 13.00
CA ASP A 166 -3.05 5.53 12.29
C ASP A 166 -3.16 4.27 13.17
N ARG A 167 -3.08 3.11 12.54
CA ARG A 167 -3.19 1.80 13.21
C ARG A 167 -2.14 1.55 14.29
N ASN A 168 -0.98 2.21 14.22
CA ASN A 168 0.08 2.10 15.24
C ASN A 168 -0.13 3.08 16.40
N GLY A 169 -0.78 4.23 16.15
CA GLY A 169 -1.09 5.25 17.15
C GLY A 169 0.16 5.84 17.79
N LEU A 170 1.21 6.08 17.02
CA LEU A 170 2.48 6.60 17.52
C LEU A 170 2.42 8.10 17.84
N ARG A 171 1.52 8.83 17.17
CA ARG A 171 1.29 10.25 17.43
C ARG A 171 0.24 10.43 18.52
N PRO A 172 0.40 11.42 19.43
CA PRO A 172 -0.61 11.71 20.43
C PRO A 172 -1.78 12.51 19.84
N ALA A 173 -2.98 12.23 20.32
CA ALA A 173 -4.18 13.04 20.09
C ALA A 173 -5.04 13.04 21.35
N ARG A 174 -5.18 14.21 21.97
CA ARG A 174 -5.89 14.40 23.24
C ARG A 174 -7.06 15.36 23.02
N TYR A 175 -8.16 15.12 23.68
CA TYR A 175 -9.32 15.99 23.56
C TYR A 175 -9.90 16.39 24.91
N THR A 176 -10.57 17.53 24.91
CA THR A 176 -11.37 18.06 25.99
C THR A 176 -12.72 18.50 25.43
N LEU A 177 -13.80 18.06 26.08
CA LEU A 177 -15.14 18.58 25.87
C LEU A 177 -15.49 19.43 27.08
N THR A 178 -15.98 20.65 26.84
CA THR A 178 -16.35 21.57 27.91
C THR A 178 -17.84 21.46 28.24
N THR A 179 -18.25 22.04 29.36
CA THR A 179 -19.66 22.11 29.81
C THR A 179 -20.51 23.03 28.95
N ASP A 180 -19.88 23.89 28.16
CA ASP A 180 -20.49 24.79 27.18
C ASP A 180 -20.36 24.29 25.75
N ASP A 181 -20.20 22.95 25.59
CA ASP A 181 -20.20 22.19 24.33
C ASP A 181 -19.07 22.57 23.35
N ILE A 182 -17.94 23.08 23.86
CA ILE A 182 -16.76 23.28 23.04
C ILE A 182 -15.92 21.99 23.04
N PHE A 183 -15.65 21.45 21.85
CA PHE A 183 -14.75 20.33 21.67
C PHE A 183 -13.38 20.80 21.16
N ILE A 184 -12.32 20.46 21.89
CA ILE A 184 -10.94 20.81 21.58
C ILE A 184 -10.14 19.52 21.44
N LEU A 185 -9.51 19.30 20.30
CA LEU A 185 -8.58 18.20 20.08
C LEU A 185 -7.23 18.74 19.62
N ALA A 186 -6.15 18.25 20.22
CA ALA A 186 -4.79 18.62 19.88
C ALA A 186 -3.82 17.48 20.16
N SER A 187 -2.58 17.58 19.64
CA SER A 187 -1.49 16.67 20.00
C SER A 187 -1.18 16.68 21.50
N GLU A 188 -1.39 17.80 22.15
CA GLU A 188 -1.05 18.02 23.55
C GLU A 188 -2.22 18.65 24.34
N THR A 189 -2.19 18.47 25.66
CA THR A 189 -3.08 19.20 26.57
C THR A 189 -2.53 20.60 26.85
N GLY A 190 -3.43 21.55 27.12
CA GLY A 190 -3.03 22.91 27.46
C GLY A 190 -2.82 23.86 26.27
N VAL A 191 -3.27 23.48 25.09
CA VAL A 191 -3.27 24.35 23.89
C VAL A 191 -4.29 25.49 24.02
N ALA A 192 -5.29 25.31 24.87
CA ALA A 192 -6.23 26.34 25.29
C ALA A 192 -6.34 26.34 26.83
N ASP A 193 -6.43 27.51 27.41
CA ASP A 193 -6.63 27.66 28.85
C ASP A 193 -8.11 27.44 29.18
N ILE A 194 -8.41 26.24 29.70
CA ILE A 194 -9.78 25.82 30.07
C ILE A 194 -9.82 25.61 31.56
N PRO A 195 -10.62 26.43 32.30
CA PRO A 195 -10.83 26.22 33.71
C PRO A 195 -11.33 24.83 34.04
N ALA A 196 -10.85 24.26 35.13
CA ALA A 196 -11.16 22.87 35.50
C ALA A 196 -12.66 22.62 35.66
N GLU A 197 -13.40 23.61 36.18
CA GLU A 197 -14.86 23.56 36.37
C GLU A 197 -15.65 23.55 35.05
N LYS A 198 -15.03 24.01 33.96
CA LYS A 198 -15.61 23.95 32.62
C LYS A 198 -15.34 22.65 31.88
N VAL A 199 -14.56 21.73 32.42
CA VAL A 199 -14.25 20.47 31.78
C VAL A 199 -15.34 19.44 32.04
N ALA A 200 -16.12 19.10 31.01
CA ALA A 200 -17.11 18.02 31.07
C ALA A 200 -16.47 16.63 30.88
N ARG A 201 -15.54 16.51 29.93
CA ARG A 201 -14.88 15.24 29.60
C ARG A 201 -13.49 15.48 29.02
N LYS A 202 -12.54 14.61 29.40
CA LYS A 202 -11.22 14.52 28.76
C LYS A 202 -10.99 13.10 28.22
N GLY A 203 -10.19 13.00 27.16
CA GLY A 203 -9.82 11.71 26.60
C GLY A 203 -8.63 11.79 25.67
N ARG A 204 -8.31 10.65 25.10
CA ARG A 204 -7.30 10.50 24.05
C ARG A 204 -7.79 9.52 23.01
N LEU A 205 -7.34 9.67 21.76
CA LEU A 205 -7.52 8.65 20.76
C LEU A 205 -6.49 7.53 20.97
N ARG A 206 -6.92 6.33 20.70
CA ARG A 206 -6.10 5.12 20.69
C ARG A 206 -5.67 4.78 19.26
N PRO A 207 -4.75 3.83 19.05
CA PRO A 207 -4.39 3.34 17.72
C PRO A 207 -5.62 2.98 16.88
N GLY A 208 -5.71 3.56 15.68
CA GLY A 208 -6.80 3.34 14.74
C GLY A 208 -8.16 3.90 15.14
N GLU A 209 -8.26 4.67 16.24
CA GLU A 209 -9.52 5.29 16.66
C GLU A 209 -9.79 6.60 15.89
N MET A 210 -11.08 6.79 15.60
CA MET A 210 -11.64 8.02 15.06
C MET A 210 -12.61 8.65 16.06
N ILE A 211 -12.64 9.98 16.11
CA ILE A 211 -13.69 10.75 16.76
C ILE A 211 -14.27 11.72 15.74
N TYR A 212 -15.58 11.92 15.77
CA TYR A 212 -16.25 12.77 14.79
C TYR A 212 -17.24 13.71 15.47
N CYS A 213 -17.13 14.98 15.15
CA CYS A 213 -18.03 16.03 15.61
C CYS A 213 -19.07 16.30 14.53
N ASP A 214 -20.28 15.83 14.74
CA ASP A 214 -21.43 16.13 13.92
C ASP A 214 -22.03 17.46 14.41
N LEU A 215 -21.63 18.56 13.78
CA LEU A 215 -22.06 19.89 14.17
C LEU A 215 -23.49 20.19 13.73
N VAL A 216 -24.01 19.45 12.76
CA VAL A 216 -25.42 19.58 12.31
C VAL A 216 -26.37 19.06 13.39
N ASN A 217 -26.05 17.90 13.97
CA ASN A 217 -26.86 17.24 14.99
C ASN A 217 -26.37 17.48 16.41
N HIS A 218 -25.35 18.35 16.59
CA HIS A 218 -24.76 18.73 17.88
C HIS A 218 -24.35 17.53 18.74
N ARG A 219 -23.61 16.58 18.14
CA ARG A 219 -23.20 15.37 18.84
C ARG A 219 -21.75 14.97 18.52
N LEU A 220 -21.13 14.38 19.52
CA LEU A 220 -19.82 13.76 19.40
C LEU A 220 -20.01 12.26 19.15
N VAL A 221 -19.60 11.79 17.97
CA VAL A 221 -19.75 10.41 17.53
C VAL A 221 -18.47 9.63 17.88
N SER A 222 -18.62 8.52 18.58
CA SER A 222 -17.52 7.66 18.98
C SER A 222 -16.98 6.82 17.82
N ASP A 223 -15.77 6.28 18.00
CA ASP A 223 -15.14 5.35 17.05
C ASP A 223 -16.02 4.15 16.72
N ALA A 224 -16.53 3.48 17.76
CA ALA A 224 -17.39 2.31 17.58
C ALA A 224 -18.69 2.62 16.81
N GLU A 225 -19.28 3.76 17.08
CA GLU A 225 -20.50 4.22 16.43
C GLU A 225 -20.22 4.54 14.96
N THR A 226 -19.16 5.31 14.67
CA THR A 226 -18.71 5.63 13.30
C THR A 226 -18.44 4.37 12.48
N LYS A 227 -17.68 3.45 13.02
CA LYS A 227 -17.31 2.20 12.31
C LYS A 227 -18.52 1.32 12.04
N ASN A 228 -19.43 1.19 13.02
CA ASN A 228 -20.66 0.42 12.83
C ASN A 228 -21.59 1.05 11.81
N GLU A 229 -21.71 2.37 11.79
CA GLU A 229 -22.51 3.10 10.80
C GLU A 229 -21.93 2.88 9.39
N MET A 230 -20.63 3.10 9.20
CA MET A 230 -19.98 2.92 7.91
C MET A 230 -20.03 1.46 7.43
N ALA A 231 -19.81 0.49 8.33
CA ALA A 231 -19.83 -0.93 7.99
C ALA A 231 -21.20 -1.46 7.55
N ARG A 232 -22.28 -0.76 7.90
CA ARG A 232 -23.66 -1.14 7.56
C ARG A 232 -24.26 -0.35 6.40
N ARG A 233 -23.52 0.59 5.82
CA ARG A 233 -23.99 1.34 4.63
C ARG A 233 -24.29 0.43 3.45
N MET A 234 -23.43 -0.56 3.24
CA MET A 234 -23.56 -1.59 2.22
C MET A 234 -23.32 -2.97 2.84
N PRO A 235 -23.74 -4.04 2.21
CA PRO A 235 -23.59 -5.39 2.77
C PRO A 235 -22.17 -5.96 2.52
N TYR A 236 -21.12 -5.21 2.90
CA TYR A 236 -19.71 -5.55 2.64
C TYR A 236 -19.34 -6.94 3.12
N ARG A 237 -19.75 -7.31 4.33
CA ARG A 237 -19.53 -8.65 4.87
C ARG A 237 -20.05 -9.73 3.94
N ARG A 238 -21.30 -9.59 3.49
CA ARG A 238 -21.93 -10.53 2.58
C ARG A 238 -21.20 -10.59 1.24
N TRP A 239 -20.79 -9.44 0.70
CA TRP A 239 -20.03 -9.39 -0.55
C TRP A 239 -18.71 -10.12 -0.43
N VAL A 240 -17.96 -9.92 0.67
CA VAL A 240 -16.71 -10.62 0.93
C VAL A 240 -16.95 -12.14 1.12
N GLU A 241 -17.92 -12.53 1.94
CA GLU A 241 -18.21 -13.95 2.21
C GLU A 241 -18.64 -14.70 0.94
N GLN A 242 -19.37 -14.06 0.03
CA GLN A 242 -19.88 -14.68 -1.19
C GLN A 242 -18.91 -14.68 -2.37
N ASN A 243 -18.00 -13.74 -2.46
CA ASN A 243 -17.18 -13.54 -3.66
C ASN A 243 -15.68 -13.82 -3.45
N LYS A 244 -15.17 -13.73 -2.22
CA LYS A 244 -13.77 -13.98 -1.93
C LYS A 244 -13.39 -15.46 -2.14
N ILE A 245 -12.30 -15.70 -2.86
CA ILE A 245 -11.74 -17.02 -3.07
C ILE A 245 -10.53 -17.22 -2.15
N SER A 246 -10.47 -18.35 -1.47
CA SER A 246 -9.33 -18.74 -0.64
C SER A 246 -8.57 -19.87 -1.32
N VAL A 247 -7.25 -19.74 -1.43
CA VAL A 247 -6.41 -20.79 -2.02
C VAL A 247 -6.48 -22.12 -1.25
N ARG A 248 -6.72 -22.07 0.06
CA ARG A 248 -6.91 -23.28 0.89
C ARG A 248 -8.15 -24.08 0.54
N SER A 249 -9.15 -23.47 -0.09
CA SER A 249 -10.37 -24.14 -0.53
C SER A 249 -10.29 -24.69 -1.97
N LEU A 250 -9.20 -24.45 -2.68
CA LEU A 250 -8.97 -24.99 -4.02
C LEU A 250 -8.42 -26.42 -3.87
N PHE A 251 -9.28 -27.40 -4.12
CA PHE A 251 -8.95 -28.83 -3.99
C PHE A 251 -8.17 -29.35 -5.22
N ASP A 252 -7.24 -30.27 -4.91
CA ASP A 252 -6.55 -31.21 -5.81
C ASP A 252 -5.62 -30.64 -6.89
N SER A 253 -4.36 -30.45 -6.54
CA SER A 253 -3.25 -30.65 -7.47
C SER A 253 -2.20 -31.52 -6.80
N VAL A 254 -1.89 -32.64 -7.42
CA VAL A 254 -0.73 -33.44 -7.02
C VAL A 254 0.51 -32.67 -7.47
N SER A 255 1.32 -32.24 -6.54
CA SER A 255 2.64 -31.69 -6.84
C SER A 255 3.52 -32.83 -7.33
N ALA A 256 3.90 -32.84 -8.60
CA ALA A 256 5.01 -33.63 -9.05
C ALA A 256 6.29 -32.92 -8.66
N SER A 257 7.00 -33.43 -7.67
CA SER A 257 8.39 -33.05 -7.42
C SER A 257 9.18 -33.28 -8.70
N ALA A 258 9.61 -32.20 -9.35
CA ALA A 258 10.49 -32.29 -10.49
C ALA A 258 11.90 -32.57 -9.99
N GLU A 259 12.46 -33.74 -10.30
CA GLU A 259 13.90 -33.95 -10.20
C GLU A 259 14.61 -32.85 -11.00
N MET A 260 15.51 -32.12 -10.38
CA MET A 260 16.37 -31.15 -11.08
C MET A 260 17.64 -31.85 -11.57
N PRO A 261 17.70 -32.27 -12.84
CA PRO A 261 18.95 -32.74 -13.42
C PRO A 261 19.92 -31.56 -13.51
N ASP A 262 21.21 -31.77 -13.19
CA ASP A 262 22.28 -30.81 -13.33
C ASP A 262 22.20 -29.58 -12.40
N LEU A 263 21.94 -29.78 -11.09
CA LEU A 263 21.87 -28.71 -10.08
C LEU A 263 23.03 -27.71 -10.19
N ALA A 264 24.28 -28.17 -10.43
CA ALA A 264 25.43 -27.29 -10.56
C ALA A 264 25.38 -26.36 -11.79
N VAL A 265 24.68 -26.75 -12.84
CA VAL A 265 24.43 -25.91 -14.03
C VAL A 265 23.44 -24.81 -13.66
N HIS A 266 22.32 -25.16 -13.02
CA HIS A 266 21.32 -24.21 -12.58
C HIS A 266 21.86 -23.23 -11.54
N GLN A 267 22.64 -23.69 -10.57
CA GLN A 267 23.32 -22.78 -9.61
C GLN A 267 24.17 -21.74 -10.33
N ARG A 268 24.90 -22.11 -11.36
CA ARG A 268 25.69 -21.17 -12.16
C ARG A 268 24.84 -20.21 -12.99
N GLN A 269 23.76 -20.71 -13.60
CA GLN A 269 22.83 -19.88 -14.38
C GLN A 269 22.19 -18.79 -13.52
N PHE A 270 21.84 -19.10 -12.27
CA PHE A 270 21.26 -18.17 -11.32
C PHE A 270 22.29 -17.46 -10.42
N GLY A 271 23.57 -17.58 -10.74
CA GLY A 271 24.65 -16.87 -10.03
C GLY A 271 24.78 -17.25 -8.55
N PHE A 272 24.46 -18.51 -8.17
CA PHE A 272 24.72 -19.01 -6.82
C PHE A 272 26.23 -19.23 -6.61
N THR A 273 26.75 -18.62 -5.56
CA THR A 273 28.12 -18.84 -5.08
C THR A 273 28.11 -19.85 -3.94
N GLN A 274 29.30 -20.41 -3.61
CA GLN A 274 29.45 -21.24 -2.42
C GLN A 274 29.11 -20.46 -1.15
N GLU A 275 29.40 -19.17 -1.15
CA GLU A 275 29.10 -18.25 -0.04
C GLU A 275 27.59 -18.10 0.15
N ASP A 276 26.82 -17.94 -0.93
CA ASP A 276 25.35 -17.91 -0.86
C ASP A 276 24.79 -19.20 -0.23
N VAL A 277 25.34 -20.34 -0.61
CA VAL A 277 24.86 -21.64 -0.08
C VAL A 277 25.20 -21.80 1.40
N GLU A 278 26.43 -21.47 1.81
CA GLU A 278 26.90 -21.73 3.19
C GLU A 278 26.45 -20.66 4.19
N LEU A 279 26.43 -19.39 3.79
CA LEU A 279 26.16 -18.28 4.70
C LEU A 279 24.71 -17.77 4.66
N ILE A 280 23.98 -18.03 3.58
CA ILE A 280 22.61 -17.57 3.42
C ILE A 280 21.65 -18.75 3.48
N LEU A 281 21.69 -19.65 2.49
CA LEU A 281 20.66 -20.69 2.35
C LEU A 281 20.73 -21.74 3.47
N ARG A 282 21.91 -22.21 3.82
CA ARG A 282 22.06 -23.22 4.88
C ARG A 282 21.55 -22.71 6.24
N PRO A 283 21.93 -21.51 6.74
CA PRO A 283 21.37 -20.97 7.98
C PRO A 283 19.87 -20.75 7.92
N MET A 284 19.31 -20.22 6.81
CA MET A 284 17.86 -20.06 6.64
C MET A 284 17.15 -21.40 6.74
N MET A 285 17.67 -22.42 6.07
CA MET A 285 17.11 -23.77 6.10
C MET A 285 17.16 -24.41 7.49
N MET A 286 18.28 -24.23 8.19
CA MET A 286 18.48 -24.85 9.51
C MET A 286 17.72 -24.16 10.64
N LYS A 287 17.55 -22.84 10.55
CA LYS A 287 17.01 -22.01 11.63
C LYS A 287 15.60 -21.47 11.32
N GLY A 288 15.17 -21.49 10.06
CA GLY A 288 13.92 -20.86 9.63
C GLY A 288 13.90 -19.34 9.84
N ALA A 289 15.07 -18.68 9.78
CA ALA A 289 15.25 -17.27 10.03
C ALA A 289 16.26 -16.65 9.08
N GLU A 290 16.14 -15.37 8.83
CA GLU A 290 17.09 -14.57 8.06
C GLU A 290 18.50 -14.69 8.68
N PRO A 291 19.53 -15.05 7.93
CA PRO A 291 20.89 -15.26 8.48
C PRO A 291 21.61 -13.96 8.80
N LEU A 292 21.23 -12.87 8.13
CA LEU A 292 21.83 -11.54 8.27
C LEU A 292 20.95 -10.68 9.17
N GLY A 293 21.48 -10.22 10.28
CA GLY A 293 20.75 -9.43 11.28
C GLY A 293 20.48 -7.97 10.91
N SER A 294 20.80 -7.52 9.69
CA SER A 294 20.55 -6.14 9.25
C SER A 294 19.96 -6.11 7.84
N MET A 295 19.01 -5.20 7.64
CA MET A 295 18.51 -4.86 6.33
C MET A 295 19.30 -3.69 5.76
N GLY A 296 20.04 -3.94 4.71
CA GLY A 296 20.81 -2.92 4.00
C GLY A 296 22.31 -3.13 4.09
N ASN A 297 22.98 -2.62 3.08
CA ASN A 297 24.41 -2.73 2.87
C ASN A 297 24.94 -1.39 2.36
N ASP A 298 25.80 -0.75 3.15
CA ASP A 298 26.43 0.54 2.82
C ASP A 298 27.71 0.38 1.98
N ALA A 299 28.14 -0.86 1.68
CA ALA A 299 29.33 -1.08 0.87
C ALA A 299 29.19 -0.39 -0.50
N PRO A 300 30.18 0.38 -0.95
CA PRO A 300 30.13 1.00 -2.27
C PRO A 300 30.13 -0.06 -3.37
N LEU A 301 29.43 0.23 -4.46
CA LEU A 301 29.43 -0.65 -5.63
C LEU A 301 30.84 -0.74 -6.21
N ALA A 302 31.30 -1.98 -6.47
CA ALA A 302 32.60 -2.23 -7.11
C ALA A 302 32.50 -2.04 -8.63
N VAL A 303 32.27 -0.80 -9.07
CA VAL A 303 32.01 -0.45 -10.48
C VAL A 303 33.13 -0.79 -11.46
N LEU A 304 34.37 -0.95 -10.94
CA LEU A 304 35.55 -1.37 -11.73
C LEU A 304 35.79 -2.88 -11.64
N SER A 305 34.97 -3.64 -10.97
CA SER A 305 35.07 -5.10 -10.87
C SER A 305 34.64 -5.75 -12.18
N GLY A 306 35.36 -6.83 -12.55
CA GLY A 306 34.92 -7.72 -13.64
C GLY A 306 33.83 -8.72 -13.22
N LYS A 307 33.33 -8.69 -11.97
CA LYS A 307 32.25 -9.54 -11.48
C LYS A 307 30.90 -8.99 -11.95
N ALA A 308 29.99 -9.89 -12.32
CA ALA A 308 28.61 -9.59 -12.65
C ALA A 308 27.69 -10.04 -11.49
N PRO A 309 27.49 -9.21 -10.45
CA PRO A 309 26.59 -9.55 -9.36
C PRO A 309 25.13 -9.55 -9.83
N LEU A 310 24.25 -10.19 -9.06
CA LEU A 310 22.83 -10.15 -9.31
C LEU A 310 22.32 -8.70 -9.38
N LEU A 311 21.33 -8.46 -10.21
CA LEU A 311 20.76 -7.11 -10.40
C LEU A 311 20.26 -6.51 -9.07
N PHE A 312 19.79 -7.32 -8.15
CA PHE A 312 19.36 -6.90 -6.81
C PHE A 312 20.47 -6.18 -6.02
N ASN A 313 21.73 -6.57 -6.20
CA ASN A 313 22.86 -6.02 -5.45
C ASN A 313 23.20 -4.56 -5.83
N TYR A 314 22.63 -4.04 -6.91
CA TYR A 314 22.81 -2.64 -7.31
C TYR A 314 21.83 -1.70 -6.61
N PHE A 315 20.86 -2.22 -5.88
CA PHE A 315 19.89 -1.41 -5.14
C PHE A 315 20.32 -1.23 -3.70
N LYS A 316 20.14 -0.02 -3.20
CA LYS A 316 20.46 0.37 -1.82
C LYS A 316 19.32 1.14 -1.21
N GLN A 317 19.23 1.12 0.10
CA GLN A 317 18.30 1.96 0.84
C GLN A 317 18.65 3.44 0.65
N LEU A 318 17.64 4.28 0.53
CA LEU A 318 17.80 5.73 0.40
C LEU A 318 18.12 6.42 1.72
N PHE A 319 17.74 5.80 2.84
CA PHE A 319 17.88 6.33 4.19
C PHE A 319 18.70 5.40 5.06
N ALA A 320 19.39 5.95 6.05
CA ALA A 320 19.87 5.18 7.19
C ALA A 320 18.65 4.63 7.94
N GLN A 321 18.59 3.33 8.13
CA GLN A 321 17.53 2.70 8.92
C GLN A 321 17.93 2.65 10.38
N VAL A 322 16.94 2.88 11.26
CA VAL A 322 17.13 2.67 12.70
C VAL A 322 17.20 1.17 12.99
N THR A 323 18.14 0.79 13.87
CA THR A 323 18.31 -0.60 14.29
C THR A 323 17.10 -1.10 15.09
N ASN A 324 16.48 -0.20 15.88
CA ASN A 324 15.30 -0.48 16.69
C ASN A 324 14.17 0.44 16.24
N PRO A 325 13.31 0.01 15.31
CA PRO A 325 12.13 0.78 14.94
C PRO A 325 11.18 0.94 16.14
N PRO A 326 10.31 1.97 16.14
CA PRO A 326 9.41 2.26 17.27
C PRO A 326 8.29 1.23 17.46
N ILE A 327 8.26 0.16 16.69
CA ILE A 327 7.32 -0.95 16.79
C ILE A 327 8.11 -2.20 17.14
N ASP A 328 7.72 -2.87 18.24
CA ASP A 328 8.30 -4.15 18.62
C ASP A 328 7.72 -5.31 17.79
N PRO A 329 8.40 -6.48 17.71
CA PRO A 329 7.95 -7.61 16.89
C PRO A 329 6.56 -8.14 17.25
N ILE A 330 6.15 -8.08 18.52
CA ILE A 330 4.83 -8.53 18.95
C ILE A 330 3.75 -7.59 18.43
N ARG A 331 3.97 -6.29 18.53
CA ARG A 331 3.06 -5.28 18.01
C ARG A 331 3.02 -5.28 16.49
N GLU A 332 4.15 -5.50 15.83
CA GLU A 332 4.23 -5.64 14.38
C GLU A 332 3.34 -6.77 13.88
N GLU A 333 3.37 -7.94 14.50
CA GLU A 333 2.49 -9.07 14.18
C GLU A 333 1.00 -8.72 14.30
N LEU A 334 0.66 -7.87 15.24
CA LEU A 334 -0.73 -7.43 15.44
C LEU A 334 -1.18 -6.42 14.39
N VAL A 335 -0.36 -5.42 14.07
CA VAL A 335 -0.77 -4.25 13.26
C VAL A 335 -0.39 -4.34 11.79
N MET A 336 0.60 -5.18 11.42
CA MET A 336 1.04 -5.36 10.04
C MET A 336 0.33 -6.54 9.37
N SER A 337 0.27 -6.54 8.05
CA SER A 337 -0.29 -7.65 7.28
C SER A 337 0.48 -7.80 5.98
N LEU A 338 0.79 -9.05 5.63
CA LEU A 338 1.33 -9.45 4.32
C LEU A 338 0.23 -9.94 3.37
N THR A 339 -1.03 -9.81 3.77
CA THR A 339 -2.16 -10.22 2.93
C THR A 339 -2.15 -9.46 1.61
N THR A 340 -2.27 -10.18 0.50
CA THR A 340 -2.40 -9.62 -0.84
C THR A 340 -3.61 -10.21 -1.56
N TYR A 341 -4.08 -9.54 -2.60
CA TYR A 341 -5.25 -9.93 -3.38
C TYR A 341 -4.88 -10.01 -4.86
N ILE A 342 -5.33 -11.07 -5.53
CA ILE A 342 -5.09 -11.31 -6.94
C ILE A 342 -6.41 -11.24 -7.69
N GLY A 343 -6.41 -10.57 -8.82
CA GLY A 343 -7.55 -10.45 -9.71
C GLY A 343 -7.65 -9.09 -10.34
N ASN A 344 -8.83 -8.79 -10.86
CA ASN A 344 -9.15 -7.48 -11.40
C ASN A 344 -9.51 -6.52 -10.27
N HIS A 345 -8.83 -5.37 -10.23
CA HIS A 345 -9.12 -4.27 -9.31
C HIS A 345 -9.88 -3.17 -10.05
N PRO A 346 -11.22 -3.19 -9.99
CA PRO A 346 -12.03 -2.23 -10.73
C PRO A 346 -11.99 -0.81 -10.14
N ASN A 347 -12.87 0.05 -10.61
CA ASN A 347 -12.95 1.45 -10.23
C ASN A 347 -13.12 1.67 -8.71
N ILE A 348 -12.15 2.33 -8.07
CA ILE A 348 -12.17 2.59 -6.62
C ILE A 348 -13.23 3.60 -6.16
N LEU A 349 -13.83 4.35 -7.09
CA LEU A 349 -14.87 5.32 -6.77
C LEU A 349 -16.26 4.68 -6.61
N GLU A 350 -16.41 3.43 -7.02
CA GLU A 350 -17.64 2.65 -6.90
C GLU A 350 -17.54 1.60 -5.78
N GLU A 351 -18.70 1.10 -5.37
CA GLU A 351 -18.81 0.05 -4.36
C GLU A 351 -19.76 -1.03 -4.87
N THR A 352 -19.18 -2.13 -5.34
CA THR A 352 -19.93 -3.26 -5.91
C THR A 352 -19.46 -4.60 -5.36
N PRO A 353 -20.28 -5.67 -5.45
CA PRO A 353 -19.86 -7.02 -5.03
C PRO A 353 -18.65 -7.55 -5.80
N GLU A 354 -18.45 -7.10 -7.05
CA GLU A 354 -17.37 -7.53 -7.93
C GLU A 354 -16.00 -7.17 -7.37
N HIS A 355 -15.87 -6.06 -6.63
CA HIS A 355 -14.63 -5.68 -5.94
C HIS A 355 -14.17 -6.71 -4.91
N ALA A 356 -15.08 -7.50 -4.36
CA ALA A 356 -14.73 -8.57 -3.43
C ALA A 356 -14.35 -9.89 -4.14
N ARG A 357 -14.48 -9.96 -5.48
CA ARG A 357 -14.17 -11.17 -6.26
C ARG A 357 -12.68 -11.28 -6.56
N LEU A 358 -11.91 -11.53 -5.51
CA LEU A 358 -10.46 -11.62 -5.54
C LEU A 358 -9.99 -12.89 -4.83
N ILE A 359 -8.82 -13.38 -5.24
CA ILE A 359 -8.14 -14.47 -4.56
C ILE A 359 -7.31 -13.86 -3.42
N LYS A 360 -7.65 -14.22 -2.19
CA LYS A 360 -6.92 -13.76 -1.00
C LYS A 360 -5.75 -14.68 -0.71
N MET A 361 -4.55 -14.11 -0.66
CA MET A 361 -3.32 -14.75 -0.23
C MET A 361 -2.88 -14.20 1.13
N ALA A 362 -2.50 -15.09 2.05
CA ALA A 362 -2.05 -14.69 3.38
C ALA A 362 -0.66 -14.04 3.37
N ARG A 363 0.13 -14.31 2.34
CA ARG A 363 1.52 -13.86 2.18
C ARG A 363 1.88 -13.72 0.69
N PRO A 364 2.83 -12.85 0.33
CA PRO A 364 3.26 -12.67 -1.05
C PRO A 364 4.22 -13.75 -1.56
N VAL A 365 4.82 -14.54 -0.67
CA VAL A 365 5.69 -15.68 -1.00
C VAL A 365 4.86 -16.96 -0.90
N ILE A 366 4.79 -17.73 -1.99
CA ILE A 366 3.97 -18.92 -2.11
C ILE A 366 4.81 -20.14 -2.49
N THR A 367 4.29 -21.32 -2.21
CA THR A 367 4.89 -22.59 -2.61
C THR A 367 4.55 -22.93 -4.07
N ASP A 368 5.29 -23.87 -4.66
CA ASP A 368 4.99 -24.39 -6.00
C ASP A 368 3.60 -24.99 -6.08
N GLU A 369 3.18 -25.68 -5.02
CA GLU A 369 1.83 -26.26 -4.94
C GLU A 369 0.76 -25.15 -4.96
N GLU A 370 0.95 -24.09 -4.19
CA GLU A 370 0.04 -22.93 -4.19
C GLU A 370 0.00 -22.26 -5.58
N LEU A 371 1.15 -22.11 -6.26
CA LEU A 371 1.20 -21.59 -7.62
C LEU A 371 0.45 -22.49 -8.60
N ASN A 372 0.67 -23.81 -8.54
CA ASN A 372 -0.02 -24.75 -9.41
C ASN A 372 -1.54 -24.72 -9.18
N ARG A 373 -1.98 -24.60 -7.94
CA ARG A 373 -3.40 -24.40 -7.62
C ARG A 373 -3.96 -23.11 -8.22
N LEU A 374 -3.23 -22.01 -8.09
CA LEU A 374 -3.60 -20.71 -8.68
C LEU A 374 -3.73 -20.79 -10.20
N CYS A 375 -2.77 -21.45 -10.89
CA CYS A 375 -2.80 -21.59 -12.33
C CYS A 375 -3.90 -22.53 -12.84
N ASN A 376 -4.40 -23.44 -11.99
CA ASN A 376 -5.42 -24.43 -12.34
C ASN A 376 -6.81 -24.09 -11.79
N ILE A 377 -7.03 -22.85 -11.34
CA ILE A 377 -8.35 -22.41 -10.90
C ILE A 377 -9.33 -22.54 -12.05
N ARG A 378 -10.34 -23.42 -11.88
CA ARG A 378 -11.41 -23.66 -12.86
C ARG A 378 -12.57 -22.68 -12.69
N GLU A 379 -12.58 -21.90 -11.65
CA GLU A 379 -13.63 -20.91 -11.43
C GLU A 379 -13.58 -19.82 -12.51
N ALA A 380 -14.75 -19.49 -13.04
CA ALA A 380 -14.86 -18.46 -14.07
C ALA A 380 -14.27 -17.12 -13.58
N GLY A 381 -13.38 -16.53 -14.37
CA GLY A 381 -12.86 -15.18 -14.13
C GLY A 381 -11.38 -15.09 -13.74
N PHE A 382 -10.64 -16.21 -13.66
CA PHE A 382 -9.19 -16.20 -13.34
C PHE A 382 -8.34 -17.00 -14.32
N PRO A 383 -8.46 -16.80 -15.65
CA PRO A 383 -7.59 -17.48 -16.59
C PRO A 383 -6.14 -17.06 -16.37
N SER A 384 -5.24 -18.07 -16.39
CA SER A 384 -3.81 -17.88 -16.18
C SER A 384 -3.01 -18.15 -17.45
N ALA A 385 -1.84 -17.47 -17.55
CA ALA A 385 -0.85 -17.76 -18.58
C ALA A 385 0.56 -17.65 -18.01
N ARG A 386 1.49 -18.39 -18.61
CA ARG A 386 2.92 -18.37 -18.25
C ARG A 386 3.72 -17.77 -19.39
N LEU A 387 4.68 -16.88 -19.05
CA LEU A 387 5.67 -16.33 -19.97
C LEU A 387 7.07 -16.74 -19.51
N SER A 388 7.82 -17.35 -20.42
CA SER A 388 9.18 -17.82 -20.15
C SER A 388 10.18 -16.66 -20.11
N LEU A 389 11.03 -16.62 -19.09
CA LEU A 389 12.09 -15.66 -18.87
C LEU A 389 13.43 -16.21 -19.36
N GLN A 390 13.58 -16.38 -20.65
CA GLN A 390 14.82 -16.89 -21.24
C GLN A 390 15.26 -16.05 -22.44
N PHE A 391 16.58 -15.90 -22.61
CA PHE A 391 17.18 -15.28 -23.80
C PHE A 391 18.39 -16.08 -24.25
N PRO A 392 18.80 -16.00 -25.54
CA PRO A 392 19.88 -16.84 -26.09
C PRO A 392 21.21 -16.64 -25.35
N GLU A 393 21.89 -17.75 -25.03
CA GLU A 393 23.26 -17.74 -24.52
C GLU A 393 24.19 -17.10 -25.55
N GLY A 394 25.12 -16.23 -25.09
CA GLY A 394 25.99 -15.44 -25.99
C GLY A 394 25.29 -14.24 -26.64
N GLY A 395 24.00 -14.02 -26.36
CA GLY A 395 23.31 -12.80 -26.78
C GLY A 395 23.91 -11.56 -26.12
N ASP A 396 23.95 -10.47 -26.89
CA ASP A 396 24.40 -9.16 -26.42
C ASP A 396 23.23 -8.36 -25.76
N GLY A 397 23.54 -7.14 -25.36
CA GLY A 397 22.54 -6.24 -24.79
C GLY A 397 21.38 -5.89 -25.74
N LYS A 398 21.55 -6.04 -27.06
CA LYS A 398 20.51 -5.86 -28.05
C LYS A 398 19.54 -7.04 -28.04
N ALA A 399 20.06 -8.27 -28.00
CA ALA A 399 19.26 -9.48 -27.90
C ALA A 399 18.42 -9.51 -26.60
N LEU A 400 19.01 -9.07 -25.48
CA LEU A 400 18.26 -8.93 -24.24
C LEU A 400 17.13 -7.91 -24.36
N ARG A 401 17.38 -6.77 -24.98
CA ARG A 401 16.36 -5.72 -25.20
C ARG A 401 15.21 -6.24 -26.05
N GLU A 402 15.50 -6.88 -27.17
CA GLU A 402 14.49 -7.49 -28.06
C GLU A 402 13.65 -8.53 -27.35
N THR A 403 14.29 -9.34 -26.47
CA THR A 403 13.57 -10.30 -25.62
C THR A 403 12.63 -9.61 -24.64
N LEU A 404 13.06 -8.53 -24.00
CA LEU A 404 12.24 -7.77 -23.07
C LEU A 404 11.07 -7.07 -23.77
N ASP A 405 11.29 -6.51 -24.95
CA ASP A 405 10.24 -5.88 -25.75
C ASP A 405 9.19 -6.92 -26.17
N SER A 406 9.61 -8.08 -26.65
CA SER A 406 8.70 -9.20 -26.97
C SER A 406 7.93 -9.71 -25.77
N LEU A 407 8.58 -9.76 -24.59
CA LEU A 407 7.93 -10.15 -23.33
C LEU A 407 6.83 -9.15 -22.95
N ALA A 408 7.10 -7.86 -23.09
CA ALA A 408 6.15 -6.78 -22.82
C ALA A 408 4.93 -6.85 -23.74
N GLU A 409 5.16 -7.00 -25.05
CA GLU A 409 4.08 -7.13 -26.04
C GLU A 409 3.21 -8.37 -25.79
N SER A 410 3.85 -9.51 -25.50
CA SER A 410 3.16 -10.76 -25.18
C SER A 410 2.29 -10.61 -23.93
N ALA A 411 2.82 -9.97 -22.88
CA ALA A 411 2.08 -9.72 -21.65
C ALA A 411 0.82 -8.87 -21.90
N VAL A 412 0.95 -7.77 -22.63
CA VAL A 412 -0.17 -6.89 -23.00
C VAL A 412 -1.20 -7.66 -23.84
N GLY A 413 -0.75 -8.45 -24.82
CA GLY A 413 -1.63 -9.28 -25.67
C GLY A 413 -2.43 -10.30 -24.85
N LEU A 414 -1.80 -11.02 -23.93
CA LEU A 414 -2.44 -11.98 -23.05
C LEU A 414 -3.48 -11.34 -22.14
N VAL A 415 -3.18 -10.20 -21.53
CA VAL A 415 -4.15 -9.52 -20.64
C VAL A 415 -5.34 -9.00 -21.44
N ARG A 416 -5.13 -8.46 -22.65
CA ARG A 416 -6.22 -8.06 -23.56
C ARG A 416 -7.10 -9.25 -23.98
N SER A 417 -6.53 -10.46 -24.09
CA SER A 417 -7.30 -11.67 -24.38
C SER A 417 -8.07 -12.23 -23.17
N GLY A 418 -7.96 -11.59 -22.02
CA GLY A 418 -8.72 -11.92 -20.82
C GLY A 418 -7.94 -12.65 -19.72
N VAL A 419 -6.63 -12.84 -19.86
CA VAL A 419 -5.78 -13.40 -18.79
C VAL A 419 -5.84 -12.50 -17.56
N ARG A 420 -6.02 -13.12 -16.38
CA ARG A 420 -6.12 -12.43 -15.07
C ARG A 420 -5.00 -12.83 -14.09
N ILE A 421 -4.28 -13.89 -14.40
CA ILE A 421 -3.08 -14.32 -13.65
C ILE A 421 -1.96 -14.50 -14.66
N LEU A 422 -0.93 -13.67 -14.58
CA LEU A 422 0.23 -13.74 -15.45
C LEU A 422 1.45 -14.19 -14.65
N VAL A 423 2.03 -15.32 -15.00
CA VAL A 423 3.21 -15.89 -14.36
C VAL A 423 4.43 -15.68 -15.25
N LEU A 424 5.39 -14.92 -14.77
CA LEU A 424 6.72 -14.83 -15.38
C LEU A 424 7.59 -15.93 -14.76
N THR A 425 8.15 -16.82 -15.59
CA THR A 425 8.83 -18.02 -15.09
C THR A 425 10.18 -18.26 -15.75
N ASP A 426 11.19 -18.55 -14.93
CA ASP A 426 12.52 -19.04 -15.37
C ASP A 426 12.74 -20.52 -15.03
N ARG A 427 11.68 -21.26 -14.65
CA ARG A 427 11.79 -22.65 -14.20
C ARG A 427 12.40 -23.59 -15.26
N ASN A 428 12.06 -23.44 -16.52
CA ASN A 428 12.45 -24.35 -17.59
C ASN A 428 13.37 -23.67 -18.60
N ILE A 429 14.53 -23.18 -18.13
CA ILE A 429 15.53 -22.60 -19.02
C ILE A 429 16.14 -23.71 -19.90
N GLY A 430 15.97 -23.59 -21.21
CA GLY A 430 16.50 -24.54 -22.18
C GLY A 430 18.03 -24.49 -22.28
N ARG A 431 18.62 -25.56 -22.84
CA ARG A 431 20.04 -25.54 -23.19
C ARG A 431 20.31 -24.46 -24.24
N GLY A 432 21.39 -23.68 -24.08
CA GLY A 432 21.70 -22.53 -24.95
C GLY A 432 20.89 -21.27 -24.64
N TYR A 433 20.23 -21.24 -23.48
CA TYR A 433 19.53 -20.06 -22.98
C TYR A 433 19.99 -19.70 -21.57
N LEU A 434 19.87 -18.43 -21.25
CA LEU A 434 20.10 -17.85 -19.92
C LEU A 434 18.80 -17.23 -19.37
N PRO A 435 18.63 -17.19 -18.07
CA PRO A 435 17.47 -16.50 -17.49
C PRO A 435 17.56 -14.98 -17.72
N VAL A 436 16.46 -14.37 -18.11
CA VAL A 436 16.31 -12.93 -18.07
C VAL A 436 16.28 -12.50 -16.60
N PRO A 437 17.08 -11.49 -16.17
CA PRO A 437 17.03 -11.03 -14.79
C PRO A 437 15.59 -10.71 -14.33
N SER A 438 15.15 -11.41 -13.31
CA SER A 438 13.75 -11.44 -12.88
C SER A 438 13.19 -10.07 -12.52
N LEU A 439 14.01 -9.24 -11.85
CA LEU A 439 13.66 -7.87 -11.49
C LEU A 439 13.44 -6.98 -12.72
N LEU A 440 14.28 -7.15 -13.76
CA LEU A 440 14.17 -6.42 -15.01
C LEU A 440 12.91 -6.84 -15.78
N ALA A 441 12.67 -8.15 -15.91
CA ALA A 441 11.46 -8.68 -16.54
C ALA A 441 10.18 -8.18 -15.85
N CYS A 442 10.15 -8.27 -14.52
CA CYS A 442 9.03 -7.76 -13.72
C CYS A 442 8.76 -6.28 -14.00
N SER A 443 9.81 -5.44 -13.96
CA SER A 443 9.70 -4.00 -14.19
C SER A 443 9.18 -3.69 -15.60
N VAL A 444 9.71 -4.34 -16.63
CA VAL A 444 9.32 -4.08 -18.02
C VAL A 444 7.85 -4.47 -18.26
N VAL A 445 7.45 -5.66 -17.81
CA VAL A 445 6.05 -6.11 -17.92
C VAL A 445 5.10 -5.22 -17.14
N HIS A 446 5.45 -4.88 -15.89
CA HIS A 446 4.64 -3.97 -15.07
C HIS A 446 4.43 -2.63 -15.77
N ARG A 447 5.49 -2.02 -16.29
CA ARG A 447 5.42 -0.73 -16.99
C ARG A 447 4.64 -0.80 -18.30
N ALA A 448 4.80 -1.87 -19.07
CA ALA A 448 4.04 -2.07 -20.32
C ALA A 448 2.54 -2.20 -20.05
N LEU A 449 2.16 -2.98 -19.03
CA LEU A 449 0.77 -3.12 -18.60
C LEU A 449 0.20 -1.79 -18.07
N ALA A 450 0.98 -1.05 -17.29
CA ALA A 450 0.58 0.27 -16.78
C ALA A 450 0.37 1.28 -17.92
N ALA A 451 1.30 1.35 -18.88
CA ALA A 451 1.18 2.22 -20.05
C ALA A 451 -0.01 1.84 -20.95
N ALA A 452 -0.38 0.56 -20.98
CA ALA A 452 -1.56 0.08 -21.71
C ALA A 452 -2.89 0.24 -20.93
N GLY A 453 -2.86 0.75 -19.68
CA GLY A 453 -4.02 0.84 -18.81
C GLY A 453 -4.57 -0.52 -18.34
N LEU A 454 -3.76 -1.56 -18.34
CA LEU A 454 -4.17 -2.95 -18.05
C LEU A 454 -3.60 -3.51 -16.74
N ARG A 455 -2.79 -2.73 -16.02
CA ARG A 455 -2.07 -3.26 -14.86
C ARG A 455 -3.01 -3.68 -13.73
N SER A 456 -4.11 -3.00 -13.55
CA SER A 456 -5.14 -3.32 -12.54
C SER A 456 -5.98 -4.55 -12.90
N ASP A 457 -5.92 -5.02 -14.14
CA ASP A 457 -6.72 -6.13 -14.62
C ASP A 457 -6.09 -7.51 -14.36
N VAL A 458 -4.82 -7.56 -13.91
CA VAL A 458 -4.06 -8.78 -13.82
C VAL A 458 -3.19 -8.87 -12.58
N GLY A 459 -3.17 -10.05 -11.95
CA GLY A 459 -2.18 -10.43 -10.94
C GLY A 459 -0.88 -10.86 -11.60
N LEU A 460 0.24 -10.20 -11.28
CA LEU A 460 1.58 -10.54 -11.78
C LEU A 460 2.30 -11.39 -10.76
N ILE A 461 2.65 -12.61 -11.14
CA ILE A 461 3.35 -13.59 -10.31
C ILE A 461 4.72 -13.85 -10.93
N LEU A 462 5.73 -14.00 -10.08
CA LEU A 462 7.06 -14.32 -10.50
C LEU A 462 7.48 -15.69 -9.94
N GLU A 463 7.83 -16.62 -10.81
CA GLU A 463 8.40 -17.92 -10.50
C GLU A 463 9.87 -17.90 -10.90
N THR A 464 10.79 -17.75 -9.93
CA THR A 464 12.22 -17.55 -10.23
C THR A 464 13.15 -18.18 -9.20
N GLY A 465 14.25 -18.76 -9.69
CA GLY A 465 15.36 -19.25 -8.88
C GLY A 465 16.37 -18.18 -8.45
N GLU A 466 16.19 -16.91 -8.88
CA GLU A 466 17.18 -15.85 -8.65
C GLU A 466 17.07 -15.20 -7.26
N ALA A 467 15.83 -14.97 -6.77
CA ALA A 467 15.62 -14.31 -5.50
C ALA A 467 15.81 -15.27 -4.31
N ARG A 468 16.56 -14.83 -3.29
CA ARG A 468 16.97 -15.68 -2.16
C ARG A 468 17.02 -14.97 -0.81
N GLU A 469 16.88 -13.66 -0.78
CA GLU A 469 16.95 -12.84 0.42
C GLU A 469 15.72 -11.94 0.56
N THR A 470 15.39 -11.53 1.78
CA THR A 470 14.24 -10.65 2.06
C THR A 470 14.28 -9.37 1.22
N MET A 471 15.47 -8.78 1.01
CA MET A 471 15.66 -7.61 0.17
C MET A 471 15.26 -7.87 -1.29
N HIS A 472 15.57 -9.05 -1.84
CA HIS A 472 15.18 -9.42 -3.21
C HIS A 472 13.67 -9.45 -3.37
N PHE A 473 12.95 -10.03 -2.40
CA PHE A 473 11.48 -10.06 -2.40
C PHE A 473 10.89 -8.66 -2.28
N ALA A 474 11.44 -7.84 -1.41
CA ALA A 474 11.00 -6.45 -1.25
C ALA A 474 11.15 -5.64 -2.54
N LEU A 475 12.26 -5.83 -3.26
CA LEU A 475 12.49 -5.20 -4.56
C LEU A 475 11.50 -5.69 -5.62
N LEU A 476 11.27 -6.99 -5.71
CA LEU A 476 10.30 -7.55 -6.66
C LEU A 476 8.88 -7.00 -6.43
N LEU A 477 8.44 -6.92 -5.18
CA LEU A 477 7.17 -6.31 -4.81
C LEU A 477 7.16 -4.82 -5.18
N GLY A 478 8.24 -4.09 -4.88
CA GLY A 478 8.39 -2.67 -5.22
C GLY A 478 8.38 -2.38 -6.72
N PHE A 479 8.79 -3.35 -7.56
CA PHE A 479 8.77 -3.27 -9.01
C PHE A 479 7.51 -3.85 -9.66
N GLY A 480 6.50 -4.21 -8.86
CA GLY A 480 5.15 -4.52 -9.33
C GLY A 480 4.76 -6.00 -9.29
N CYS A 481 5.58 -6.88 -8.73
CA CYS A 481 5.18 -8.25 -8.47
C CYS A 481 4.13 -8.29 -7.33
N LEU A 482 3.08 -9.11 -7.49
CA LEU A 482 2.10 -9.33 -6.42
C LEU A 482 2.44 -10.56 -5.58
N LEU A 483 2.91 -11.62 -6.24
CA LEU A 483 3.28 -12.87 -5.60
C LEU A 483 4.59 -13.38 -6.18
N TYR A 484 5.27 -14.16 -5.36
CA TYR A 484 6.52 -14.79 -5.72
C TYR A 484 6.54 -16.25 -5.28
N THR A 485 7.12 -17.12 -6.12
CA THR A 485 7.49 -18.48 -5.76
C THR A 485 8.91 -18.77 -6.20
N SER A 486 9.65 -19.49 -5.38
CA SER A 486 10.95 -20.04 -5.71
C SER A 486 10.82 -21.55 -5.82
N PRO A 487 11.35 -22.18 -6.88
CA PRO A 487 11.50 -23.62 -6.88
C PRO A 487 12.42 -24.00 -5.72
N SER A 488 11.82 -24.58 -4.68
CA SER A 488 12.60 -25.11 -3.57
C SER A 488 13.39 -26.33 -4.07
N PRO A 489 14.70 -26.47 -3.77
CA PRO A 489 15.42 -27.69 -4.07
C PRO A 489 14.94 -28.90 -3.25
N ARG A 490 13.87 -28.77 -2.48
CA ARG A 490 13.26 -29.81 -1.65
C ARG A 490 11.88 -30.25 -2.09
N ASP A 491 11.22 -29.52 -3.01
CA ASP A 491 9.89 -29.90 -3.49
C ASP A 491 9.96 -30.78 -4.74
#